data_eb39970a72f9e8ee7dfbca0ed3bfa34a
#
_entry.id   eb39970a72f9e8ee7dfbca0ed3bfa34a
#
_cell.length_a   1.000
_cell.length_b   1.000
_cell.length_c   1.000
_cell.angle_alpha   90.00
_cell.angle_beta   90.00
_cell.angle_gamma   90.00
#
_symmetry.space_group_name_H-M   'P 1'
#
loop_
_entity.id
_entity.type
_entity.pdbx_description
1 polymer ?
#
loop_
_entity_poly.entity_id
_entity_poly.type
_entity_poly.pdbx_seq_one_letter_code
_entity_poly.pdbx_strand_id
1 'polypeptide(L)'
;MQFPTLYSLVIEAVKRFSPRQLASASKRSGIAGELVSASHRRGVAGKPVAKEATFHFELYRVLHELLDGRLLPTPEFGKSTNHSLDLMVPTVGWGIECLYESRRLGEHAERFSQGGAYNKWLGVDIHDFMLVDFRVSTPRWPHTCT
;
A
#
# COMPACT_ATOMS: atom_id res chain seq x y z
N MET A 1 -1.97 23.32 6.20
CA MET A 1 -1.55 21.95 5.98
C MET A 1 -0.27 21.96 5.16
N GLN A 2 0.73 21.14 5.49
CA GLN A 2 2.04 21.14 4.82
C GLN A 2 1.96 20.56 3.38
N PHE A 3 1.00 19.67 3.12
CA PHE A 3 0.78 19.04 1.83
C PHE A 3 -0.59 19.46 1.27
N PRO A 4 -0.62 20.13 0.10
CA PRO A 4 -1.89 20.61 -0.48
C PRO A 4 -2.72 19.49 -1.13
N THR A 5 -2.11 18.37 -1.50
CA THR A 5 -2.77 17.25 -2.18
C THR A 5 -2.24 15.91 -1.66
N LEU A 6 -3.07 14.86 -1.77
CA LEU A 6 -2.68 13.48 -1.50
C LEU A 6 -1.45 13.09 -2.34
N TYR A 7 -1.43 13.47 -3.62
CA TYR A 7 -0.30 13.20 -4.51
C TYR A 7 1.01 13.77 -3.97
N SER A 8 1.01 15.04 -3.53
CA SER A 8 2.23 15.67 -2.99
C SER A 8 2.73 14.99 -1.71
N LEU A 9 1.83 14.54 -0.86
CA LEU A 9 2.16 13.77 0.36
C LEU A 9 2.80 12.42 0.01
N VAL A 10 2.17 11.66 -0.89
CA VAL A 10 2.67 10.32 -1.26
C VAL A 10 4.01 10.40 -1.97
N ILE A 11 4.21 11.35 -2.88
CA ILE A 11 5.51 11.54 -3.55
C ILE A 11 6.61 11.87 -2.55
N GLU A 12 6.34 12.75 -1.59
CA GLU A 12 7.33 13.08 -0.56
C GLU A 12 7.59 11.89 0.37
N ALA A 13 6.58 11.11 0.67
CA ALA A 13 6.73 9.89 1.46
C ALA A 13 7.63 8.87 0.75
N VAL A 14 7.41 8.60 -0.52
CA VAL A 14 8.22 7.64 -1.30
C VAL A 14 9.69 8.08 -1.39
N LYS A 15 9.97 9.38 -1.52
CA LYS A 15 11.35 9.92 -1.50
C LYS A 15 12.09 9.62 -0.20
N ARG A 16 11.37 9.46 0.91
CA ARG A 16 11.93 9.20 2.25
C ARG A 16 12.01 7.73 2.62
N PHE A 17 11.66 6.84 1.72
CA PHE A 17 11.80 5.40 1.97
C PHE A 17 13.25 5.05 2.27
N SER A 18 13.43 4.22 3.30
CA SER A 18 14.75 3.73 3.71
C SER A 18 15.15 2.49 2.90
N PRO A 19 16.15 2.58 2.00
CA PRO A 19 16.64 1.41 1.27
C PRO A 19 17.13 0.29 2.20
N ARG A 20 17.67 0.65 3.37
CA ARG A 20 18.15 -0.31 4.37
C ARG A 20 16.99 -1.10 4.99
N GLN A 21 15.88 -0.43 5.32
CA GLN A 21 14.70 -1.10 5.87
C GLN A 21 14.06 -2.02 4.84
N LEU A 22 13.90 -1.57 3.60
CA LEU A 22 13.38 -2.38 2.52
C LEU A 22 14.24 -3.62 2.25
N ALA A 23 15.57 -3.47 2.24
CA ALA A 23 16.51 -4.57 2.05
C ALA A 23 16.53 -5.54 3.25
N SER A 24 16.45 -5.02 4.49
CA SER A 24 16.47 -5.87 5.70
C SER A 24 15.20 -6.69 5.86
N ALA A 25 14.04 -6.14 5.50
CA ALA A 25 12.78 -6.85 5.52
C ALA A 25 12.76 -7.98 4.47
N SER A 26 13.33 -7.74 3.30
CA SER A 26 13.50 -8.79 2.28
C SER A 26 14.37 -9.97 2.77
N LYS A 27 15.41 -9.71 3.55
CA LYS A 27 16.28 -10.74 4.15
C LYS A 27 15.60 -11.50 5.29
N ARG A 28 14.89 -10.79 6.16
CA ARG A 28 14.18 -11.41 7.32
C ARG A 28 13.04 -12.32 6.86
N SER A 29 12.42 -12.02 5.75
CA SER A 29 11.38 -12.87 5.19
C SER A 29 11.90 -14.27 4.80
N GLY A 30 13.16 -14.39 4.40
CA GLY A 30 13.79 -15.70 4.17
C GLY A 30 13.90 -16.54 5.46
N ILE A 31 14.26 -15.91 6.58
CA ILE A 31 14.46 -16.62 7.87
C ILE A 31 13.13 -16.86 8.59
N ALA A 32 12.24 -15.88 8.62
CA ALA A 32 10.92 -16.03 9.26
C ALA A 32 9.98 -16.96 8.44
N GLY A 33 10.11 -16.99 7.13
CA GLY A 33 9.39 -17.91 6.26
C GLY A 33 9.75 -19.36 6.51
N GLU A 34 10.99 -19.65 6.88
CA GLU A 34 11.43 -21.01 7.21
C GLU A 34 10.88 -21.50 8.57
N LEU A 35 10.80 -20.62 9.58
CA LEU A 35 10.27 -20.96 10.89
C LEU A 35 8.73 -21.08 10.94
N VAL A 36 8.02 -20.31 10.12
CA VAL A 36 6.54 -20.36 10.07
C VAL A 36 6.05 -21.45 9.11
N SER A 37 6.81 -21.81 8.08
CA SER A 37 6.48 -22.88 7.14
C SER A 37 6.59 -24.28 7.73
N ALA A 38 7.29 -24.44 8.85
CA ALA A 38 7.40 -25.75 9.53
C ALA A 38 6.09 -26.23 10.17
N SER A 39 5.10 -25.36 10.37
CA SER A 39 3.86 -25.75 11.04
C SER A 39 2.63 -25.89 10.15
N HIS A 40 2.53 -25.30 8.96
CA HIS A 40 1.38 -25.52 8.06
C HIS A 40 1.66 -25.10 6.61
N ARG A 41 1.60 -26.05 5.71
CA ARG A 41 1.48 -26.06 4.26
C ARG A 41 2.75 -26.36 3.47
N ARG A 42 2.72 -27.50 2.81
CA ARG A 42 3.47 -27.80 1.59
C ARG A 42 3.12 -26.71 0.55
N GLY A 43 3.88 -25.66 0.48
CA GLY A 43 3.80 -24.59 -0.51
C GLY A 43 5.14 -24.45 -1.19
N VAL A 44 5.09 -24.55 -2.49
CA VAL A 44 6.16 -24.35 -3.47
C VAL A 44 7.32 -23.48 -2.98
N ALA A 45 8.51 -24.05 -2.98
CA ALA A 45 9.76 -23.42 -2.59
C ALA A 45 10.02 -22.08 -3.30
N GLY A 46 10.44 -21.08 -2.54
CA GLY A 46 11.33 -20.05 -3.06
C GLY A 46 10.76 -18.71 -3.45
N LYS A 47 9.55 -18.24 -2.98
CA LYS A 47 9.13 -16.85 -3.19
C LYS A 47 9.07 -16.08 -1.87
N PRO A 48 9.84 -14.97 -1.73
CA PRO A 48 9.72 -14.09 -0.57
C PRO A 48 8.34 -13.41 -0.58
N VAL A 49 7.49 -13.79 0.36
CA VAL A 49 6.08 -13.34 0.47
C VAL A 49 5.96 -11.93 1.09
N ALA A 50 7.03 -11.34 1.57
CA ALA A 50 6.98 -10.15 2.42
C ALA A 50 7.12 -8.81 1.71
N LYS A 51 7.15 -8.75 0.39
CA LYS A 51 7.49 -7.50 -0.32
C LYS A 51 6.40 -6.44 -0.26
N GLU A 52 5.13 -6.82 -0.41
CA GLU A 52 4.00 -5.89 -0.35
C GLU A 52 3.87 -5.27 1.05
N ALA A 53 3.78 -6.11 2.07
CA ALA A 53 3.70 -5.67 3.47
C ALA A 53 4.88 -4.77 3.88
N THR A 54 6.08 -5.01 3.34
CA THR A 54 7.25 -4.17 3.64
C THR A 54 7.07 -2.75 3.14
N PHE A 55 6.60 -2.58 1.90
CA PHE A 55 6.33 -1.25 1.33
C PHE A 55 5.18 -0.56 2.05
N HIS A 56 4.13 -1.31 2.41
CA HIS A 56 3.00 -0.81 3.15
C HIS A 56 3.43 -0.25 4.53
N PHE A 57 4.21 -1.02 5.31
CA PHE A 57 4.71 -0.56 6.61
C PHE A 57 5.68 0.62 6.48
N GLU A 58 6.53 0.63 5.47
CA GLU A 58 7.44 1.74 5.24
C GLU A 58 6.67 3.02 4.86
N LEU A 59 5.66 2.91 4.01
CA LEU A 59 4.77 4.02 3.68
C LEU A 59 4.07 4.56 4.94
N TYR A 60 3.48 3.67 5.74
CA TYR A 60 2.84 4.04 7.01
C TYR A 60 3.79 4.79 7.94
N ARG A 61 5.01 4.27 8.14
CA ARG A 61 6.03 4.90 8.98
C ARG A 61 6.36 6.32 8.51
N VAL A 62 6.62 6.48 7.21
CA VAL A 62 6.99 7.77 6.66
C VAL A 62 5.82 8.76 6.66
N LEU A 63 4.61 8.30 6.37
CA LEU A 63 3.41 9.14 6.49
C LEU A 63 3.23 9.66 7.92
N HIS A 64 3.41 8.78 8.91
CA HIS A 64 3.33 9.17 10.32
C HIS A 64 4.37 10.24 10.68
N GLU A 65 5.60 10.12 10.18
CA GLU A 65 6.66 11.12 10.37
C GLU A 65 6.34 12.45 9.66
N LEU A 66 5.91 12.39 8.41
CA LEU A 66 5.59 13.58 7.62
C LEU A 66 4.41 14.37 8.17
N LEU A 67 3.45 13.67 8.74
CA LEU A 67 2.25 14.28 9.31
C LEU A 67 2.45 14.72 10.77
N ASP A 68 3.67 14.49 11.32
CA ASP A 68 4.13 14.97 12.65
C ASP A 68 3.13 14.64 13.78
N GLY A 69 2.48 13.48 13.69
CA GLY A 69 1.47 13.03 14.64
C GLY A 69 0.18 13.88 14.67
N ARG A 70 0.09 14.93 13.86
CA ARG A 70 -1.11 15.80 13.80
C ARG A 70 -2.25 15.16 13.03
N LEU A 71 -1.92 14.36 12.03
CA LEU A 71 -2.84 13.56 11.25
C LEU A 71 -2.36 12.11 11.35
N LEU A 72 -3.18 11.25 11.94
CA LEU A 72 -2.79 9.85 12.11
C LEU A 72 -3.32 9.02 10.94
N PRO A 73 -2.45 8.42 10.13
CA PRO A 73 -2.89 7.44 9.15
C PRO A 73 -3.45 6.22 9.88
N THR A 74 -4.61 5.76 9.46
CA THR A 74 -5.28 4.58 10.02
C THR A 74 -5.09 3.41 9.05
N PRO A 75 -4.39 2.35 9.46
CA PRO A 75 -4.27 1.15 8.62
C PRO A 75 -5.57 0.36 8.61
N GLU A 76 -5.79 -0.39 7.53
CA GLU A 76 -6.93 -1.29 7.36
C GLU A 76 -8.29 -0.63 7.66
N PHE A 77 -8.53 0.56 7.11
CA PHE A 77 -9.79 1.27 7.29
C PHE A 77 -10.97 0.47 6.72
N GLY A 78 -12.06 0.41 7.48
CA GLY A 78 -13.27 -0.28 7.03
C GLY A 78 -13.30 -1.79 7.25
N LYS A 79 -12.54 -2.33 8.19
CA LYS A 79 -12.35 -3.76 8.49
C LYS A 79 -13.62 -4.57 8.78
N SER A 80 -14.77 -3.95 8.88
CA SER A 80 -16.07 -4.63 9.08
C SER A 80 -16.60 -5.34 7.83
N THR A 81 -15.92 -5.21 6.70
CA THR A 81 -16.26 -5.82 5.42
C THR A 81 -15.12 -6.71 4.95
N ASN A 82 -15.37 -7.56 3.97
CA ASN A 82 -14.34 -8.44 3.36
C ASN A 82 -13.21 -7.65 2.65
N HIS A 83 -13.31 -6.33 2.62
CA HIS A 83 -12.34 -5.43 2.01
C HIS A 83 -12.03 -4.27 2.96
N SER A 84 -10.76 -4.01 3.16
CA SER A 84 -10.26 -2.84 3.90
C SER A 84 -9.37 -2.01 2.98
N LEU A 85 -9.45 -0.70 3.12
CA LEU A 85 -8.49 0.21 2.52
C LEU A 85 -7.18 0.14 3.32
N ASP A 86 -6.05 0.06 2.63
CA ASP A 86 -4.76 -0.16 3.31
C ASP A 86 -4.39 0.96 4.27
N LEU A 87 -4.56 2.22 3.85
CA LEU A 87 -4.28 3.39 4.67
C LEU A 87 -5.33 4.48 4.46
N MET A 88 -5.72 5.12 5.54
CA MET A 88 -6.64 6.25 5.54
C MET A 88 -6.07 7.38 6.39
N VAL A 89 -6.17 8.63 5.92
CA VAL A 89 -5.95 9.84 6.73
C VAL A 89 -7.31 10.50 6.97
N PRO A 90 -8.01 10.14 8.07
CA PRO A 90 -9.44 10.48 8.24
C PRO A 90 -9.72 11.97 8.26
N THR A 91 -8.85 12.75 8.89
CA THR A 91 -9.05 14.21 9.06
C THR A 91 -9.20 14.96 7.74
N VAL A 92 -8.60 14.43 6.67
CA VAL A 92 -8.63 15.05 5.32
C VAL A 92 -9.34 14.18 4.29
N GLY A 93 -9.81 12.99 4.68
CA GLY A 93 -10.49 12.07 3.80
C GLY A 93 -9.60 11.51 2.69
N TRP A 94 -8.32 11.25 2.95
CA TRP A 94 -7.39 10.71 1.96
C TRP A 94 -7.22 9.21 2.13
N GLY A 95 -7.56 8.46 1.08
CA GLY A 95 -7.42 7.01 1.01
C GLY A 95 -6.23 6.57 0.17
N ILE A 96 -5.49 5.57 0.63
CA ILE A 96 -4.36 4.99 -0.11
C ILE A 96 -4.54 3.48 -0.15
N GLU A 97 -4.47 2.93 -1.33
CA GLU A 97 -4.43 1.49 -1.60
C GLU A 97 -3.07 1.13 -2.18
N CYS A 98 -2.39 0.18 -1.58
CA CYS A 98 -1.05 -0.26 -1.97
C CYS A 98 -1.12 -1.51 -2.84
N LEU A 99 -0.28 -1.55 -3.86
CA LEU A 99 -0.15 -2.68 -4.76
C LEU A 99 1.33 -3.06 -4.89
N TYR A 100 1.57 -4.28 -5.31
CA TYR A 100 2.91 -4.77 -5.60
C TYR A 100 2.97 -5.46 -6.95
N GLU A 101 3.85 -4.96 -7.84
CA GLU A 101 4.06 -5.50 -9.20
C GLU A 101 2.77 -5.52 -10.05
N SER A 102 1.93 -4.50 -9.92
CA SER A 102 0.62 -4.36 -10.59
C SER A 102 -0.32 -5.54 -10.40
N ARG A 103 -0.10 -6.35 -9.39
CA ARG A 103 -0.98 -7.49 -9.12
C ARG A 103 -2.37 -6.99 -8.82
N ARG A 104 -3.34 -7.48 -9.62
CA ARG A 104 -4.75 -7.20 -9.42
C ARG A 104 -5.11 -5.70 -9.48
N LEU A 105 -4.34 -4.88 -10.23
CA LEU A 105 -4.59 -3.45 -10.37
C LEU A 105 -6.04 -3.15 -10.75
N GLY A 106 -6.60 -3.88 -11.72
CA GLY A 106 -8.01 -3.72 -12.14
C GLY A 106 -8.98 -3.96 -11.00
N GLU A 107 -8.82 -5.05 -10.24
CA GLU A 107 -9.68 -5.37 -9.10
C GLU A 107 -9.61 -4.30 -7.99
N HIS A 108 -8.42 -3.77 -7.70
CA HIS A 108 -8.27 -2.69 -6.72
C HIS A 108 -8.90 -1.38 -7.22
N ALA A 109 -8.76 -1.05 -8.50
CA ALA A 109 -9.41 0.11 -9.08
C ALA A 109 -10.95 -0.01 -9.08
N GLU A 110 -11.48 -1.20 -9.37
CA GLU A 110 -12.92 -1.48 -9.34
C GLU A 110 -13.55 -1.27 -7.97
N ARG A 111 -12.79 -1.41 -6.88
CA ARG A 111 -13.30 -1.15 -5.52
C ARG A 111 -13.77 0.29 -5.32
N PHE A 112 -13.17 1.24 -6.07
CA PHE A 112 -13.53 2.66 -6.04
C PHE A 112 -14.58 3.05 -7.08
N SER A 113 -14.96 2.14 -7.98
CA SER A 113 -15.99 2.41 -8.99
C SER A 113 -17.40 2.38 -8.41
N GLN A 114 -18.37 2.79 -9.22
CA GLN A 114 -19.79 2.70 -8.86
C GLN A 114 -20.17 1.24 -8.56
N GLY A 115 -20.67 1.00 -7.36
CA GLY A 115 -21.00 -0.35 -6.87
C GLY A 115 -19.81 -1.14 -6.29
N GLY A 116 -18.60 -0.60 -6.35
CA GLY A 116 -17.42 -1.21 -5.73
C GLY A 116 -17.45 -1.16 -4.20
N ALA A 117 -16.56 -1.93 -3.58
CA ALA A 117 -16.53 -2.12 -2.13
C ALA A 117 -16.32 -0.81 -1.35
N TYR A 118 -15.60 0.17 -1.91
CA TYR A 118 -15.29 1.45 -1.29
C TYR A 118 -16.22 2.57 -1.72
N ASN A 119 -17.12 2.33 -2.68
CA ASN A 119 -18.04 3.36 -3.19
C ASN A 119 -18.87 4.03 -2.09
N LYS A 120 -19.26 3.29 -1.05
CA LYS A 120 -20.03 3.83 0.09
C LYS A 120 -19.26 4.86 0.92
N TRP A 121 -17.94 4.89 0.84
CA TRP A 121 -17.08 5.84 1.56
C TRP A 121 -16.70 7.05 0.70
N LEU A 122 -16.83 6.95 -0.63
CA LEU A 122 -16.50 8.06 -1.53
C LEU A 122 -17.46 9.22 -1.35
N GLY A 123 -16.90 10.42 -1.16
CA GLY A 123 -17.66 11.64 -0.87
C GLY A 123 -18.18 11.77 0.57
N VAL A 124 -18.00 10.73 1.41
CA VAL A 124 -18.36 10.73 2.84
C VAL A 124 -17.08 10.74 3.67
N ASP A 125 -16.38 9.62 3.73
CA ASP A 125 -15.13 9.47 4.49
C ASP A 125 -13.90 9.67 3.58
N ILE A 126 -14.00 9.30 2.30
CA ILE A 126 -12.93 9.40 1.30
C ILE A 126 -13.26 10.51 0.32
N HIS A 127 -12.48 11.58 0.34
CA HIS A 127 -12.61 12.74 -0.57
C HIS A 127 -11.62 12.68 -1.72
N ASP A 128 -10.47 12.01 -1.52
CA ASP A 128 -9.46 11.75 -2.54
C ASP A 128 -8.80 10.40 -2.27
N PHE A 129 -8.37 9.70 -3.32
CA PHE A 129 -7.71 8.41 -3.16
C PHE A 129 -6.61 8.20 -4.17
N MET A 130 -5.67 7.32 -3.83
CA MET A 130 -4.56 6.95 -4.68
C MET A 130 -4.27 5.46 -4.62
N LEU A 131 -4.04 4.86 -5.79
CA LEU A 131 -3.45 3.53 -5.91
C LEU A 131 -1.93 3.69 -6.07
N VAL A 132 -1.17 3.10 -5.17
CA VAL A 132 0.30 3.17 -5.16
C VAL A 132 0.87 1.79 -5.49
N ASP A 133 1.40 1.63 -6.70
CA ASP A 133 1.97 0.37 -7.16
C ASP A 133 3.49 0.36 -6.98
N PHE A 134 3.96 -0.41 -6.01
CA PHE A 134 5.38 -0.61 -5.74
C PHE A 134 5.95 -1.69 -6.66
N ARG A 135 7.01 -1.35 -7.38
CA ARG A 135 7.67 -2.27 -8.30
C ARG A 135 9.16 -2.39 -8.01
N VAL A 136 9.66 -3.60 -8.08
CA VAL A 136 11.11 -3.88 -8.09
C VAL A 136 11.58 -4.19 -9.52
N SER A 137 10.65 -4.50 -10.42
CA SER A 137 10.90 -4.66 -11.85
C SER A 137 10.69 -3.34 -12.59
N THR A 138 11.48 -3.09 -13.63
CA THR A 138 11.24 -1.93 -14.50
C THR A 138 9.88 -2.06 -15.19
N PRO A 139 9.01 -1.02 -15.14
CA PRO A 139 7.76 -1.06 -15.85
C PRO A 139 8.00 -1.30 -17.34
N ARG A 140 7.36 -2.32 -17.90
CA ARG A 140 7.29 -2.47 -19.35
C ARG A 140 6.16 -1.55 -19.83
N TRP A 141 6.52 -0.41 -20.38
CA TRP A 141 5.55 0.42 -21.08
C TRP A 141 5.05 -0.38 -22.28
N PRO A 142 3.75 -0.48 -22.50
CA PRO A 142 3.26 -0.98 -23.78
C PRO A 142 3.87 -0.08 -24.84
N HIS A 143 4.69 -0.66 -25.72
CA HIS A 143 5.24 0.06 -26.86
C HIS A 143 4.07 0.72 -27.58
N THR A 144 4.12 2.03 -27.58
CA THR A 144 3.34 2.99 -28.36
C THR A 144 2.46 2.38 -29.46
N CYS A 145 1.17 2.67 -29.37
CA CYS A 145 0.34 2.76 -30.56
C CYS A 145 1.00 3.77 -31.51
N THR A 146 1.61 3.27 -32.57
CA THR A 146 1.86 4.05 -33.78
C THR A 146 0.54 4.23 -34.51
#